data_e7f507a42335d9b4a3947e3d0b11eb6f
#
_entry.id   e7f507a42335d9b4a3947e3d0b11eb6f
#
_cell.length_a   1.000
_cell.length_b   1.000
_cell.length_c   1.000
_cell.angle_alpha   90.00
_cell.angle_beta   90.00
_cell.angle_gamma   90.00
#
_symmetry.space_group_name_H-M   'P 1'
#
loop_
_entity.id
_entity.type
_entity.pdbx_description
1 polymer ?
#
loop_
_entity_poly.entity_id
_entity_poly.type
_entity_poly.pdbx_seq_one_letter_code
_entity_poly.pdbx_strand_id
1 'polypeptide(L)'
;EGGKKYLILDEADYLNPQSTQPALRGFIEEFSSNCGFILTCNYVNRIIPALISRCPTYDFSIPKAEKQRLAHDFYQNALNILESEGVQFDPKAVSGIVLRHFPDWRRVLNELQRYSVSGKIDAGILVDMKSDNIKELINHMKQKEFTSVRKWVVDNLDNDSTRLFRNIYDSLYDYVDGSSIPHVVVILGEYQYKAAFVADQEINTLACLTEIMARTKFK
;
A
#
# COMPACT_ATOMS: atom_id res chain seq x y z
N GLU A 1 -14.10 42.44 -4.23
CA GLU A 1 -12.68 42.05 -4.27
C GLU A 1 -12.56 40.59 -4.69
N GLY A 2 -12.42 40.32 -5.98
CA GLY A 2 -12.36 38.97 -6.51
C GLY A 2 -10.93 38.45 -6.59
N GLY A 3 -10.42 37.80 -5.54
CA GLY A 3 -9.19 37.01 -5.63
C GLY A 3 -9.35 35.84 -6.58
N LYS A 4 -8.24 35.37 -7.19
CA LYS A 4 -8.23 34.18 -8.05
C LYS A 4 -8.72 32.97 -7.24
N LYS A 5 -9.75 32.27 -7.73
CA LYS A 5 -10.25 31.06 -7.10
C LYS A 5 -9.41 29.85 -7.51
N TYR A 6 -9.35 28.82 -6.67
CA TYR A 6 -8.69 27.57 -6.98
C TYR A 6 -9.66 26.41 -6.76
N LEU A 7 -9.75 25.55 -7.76
CA LEU A 7 -10.50 24.30 -7.71
C LEU A 7 -9.50 23.16 -7.57
N ILE A 8 -9.64 22.40 -6.47
CA ILE A 8 -8.82 21.23 -6.21
C ILE A 8 -9.66 19.99 -6.51
N LEU A 9 -9.17 19.17 -7.44
CA LEU A 9 -9.76 17.88 -7.79
C LEU A 9 -8.83 16.79 -7.27
N ASP A 10 -9.19 16.27 -6.11
CA ASP A 10 -8.44 15.17 -5.49
C ASP A 10 -8.78 13.85 -6.19
N GLU A 11 -7.78 12.97 -6.32
CA GLU A 11 -7.92 11.66 -6.99
C GLU A 11 -8.49 11.76 -8.42
N ALA A 12 -8.00 12.70 -9.21
CA ALA A 12 -8.49 12.96 -10.57
C ALA A 12 -8.32 11.78 -11.55
N ASP A 13 -7.48 10.81 -11.22
CA ASP A 13 -7.31 9.55 -11.96
C ASP A 13 -8.51 8.59 -11.85
N TYR A 14 -9.47 8.86 -10.97
CA TYR A 14 -10.77 8.17 -10.93
C TYR A 14 -11.83 8.83 -11.82
N LEU A 15 -11.58 10.01 -12.36
CA LEU A 15 -12.49 10.65 -13.32
C LEU A 15 -12.53 9.85 -14.63
N ASN A 16 -13.73 9.67 -15.19
CA ASN A 16 -13.91 8.92 -16.43
C ASN A 16 -13.12 9.58 -17.59
N PRO A 17 -12.18 8.84 -18.23
CA PRO A 17 -11.30 9.38 -19.26
C PRO A 17 -12.01 9.65 -20.60
N GLN A 18 -13.20 9.07 -20.82
CA GLN A 18 -13.97 9.23 -22.07
C GLN A 18 -15.02 10.35 -21.99
N SER A 19 -15.42 10.77 -20.79
CA SER A 19 -16.47 11.78 -20.62
C SER A 19 -16.04 12.93 -19.72
N THR A 20 -15.72 12.67 -18.47
CA THR A 20 -15.49 13.72 -17.45
C THR A 20 -14.17 14.46 -17.69
N GLN A 21 -13.09 13.73 -17.99
CA GLN A 21 -11.80 14.38 -18.23
C GLN A 21 -11.80 15.25 -19.49
N PRO A 22 -12.40 14.86 -20.65
CA PRO A 22 -12.56 15.75 -21.79
C PRO A 22 -13.40 17.01 -21.48
N ALA A 23 -14.47 16.89 -20.69
CA ALA A 23 -15.28 18.03 -20.27
C ALA A 23 -14.46 18.99 -19.40
N LEU A 24 -13.68 18.45 -18.45
CA LEU A 24 -12.80 19.23 -17.58
C LEU A 24 -11.76 20.04 -18.38
N ARG A 25 -11.25 19.49 -19.48
CA ARG A 25 -10.38 20.21 -20.40
C ARG A 25 -11.04 21.53 -20.87
N GLY A 26 -12.31 21.45 -21.29
CA GLY A 26 -13.08 22.64 -21.71
C GLY A 26 -13.23 23.66 -20.58
N PHE A 27 -13.55 23.20 -19.37
CA PHE A 27 -13.65 24.07 -18.19
C PHE A 27 -12.34 24.77 -17.84
N ILE A 28 -11.20 24.06 -17.90
CA ILE A 28 -9.89 24.67 -17.66
C ILE A 28 -9.61 25.81 -18.66
N GLU A 29 -9.91 25.59 -19.95
CA GLU A 29 -9.73 26.62 -20.97
C GLU A 29 -10.65 27.84 -20.75
N GLU A 30 -11.92 27.60 -20.46
CA GLU A 30 -12.94 28.64 -20.29
C GLU A 30 -12.70 29.51 -19.04
N PHE A 31 -12.33 28.88 -17.92
CA PHE A 31 -12.23 29.57 -16.63
C PHE A 31 -10.80 29.93 -16.18
N SER A 32 -9.80 29.67 -17.01
CA SER A 32 -8.38 29.89 -16.68
C SER A 32 -8.02 31.31 -16.21
N SER A 33 -8.77 32.32 -16.69
CA SER A 33 -8.58 33.72 -16.29
C SER A 33 -8.95 34.00 -14.82
N ASN A 34 -9.97 33.31 -14.30
CA ASN A 34 -10.56 33.57 -12.98
C ASN A 34 -10.35 32.42 -11.99
N CYS A 35 -10.03 31.22 -12.49
CA CYS A 35 -9.87 30.01 -11.68
C CYS A 35 -8.58 29.28 -12.01
N GLY A 36 -7.83 28.89 -10.97
CA GLY A 36 -6.75 27.92 -11.07
C GLY A 36 -7.26 26.51 -10.80
N PHE A 37 -6.68 25.51 -11.46
CA PHE A 37 -7.04 24.09 -11.29
C PHE A 37 -5.84 23.33 -10.75
N ILE A 38 -6.07 22.54 -9.71
CA ILE A 38 -5.07 21.65 -9.11
C ILE A 38 -5.68 20.26 -9.15
N LEU A 39 -5.01 19.34 -9.83
CA LEU A 39 -5.40 17.94 -9.90
C LEU A 39 -4.38 17.11 -9.13
N THR A 40 -4.84 16.26 -8.21
CA THR A 40 -3.99 15.24 -7.60
C THR A 40 -4.31 13.88 -8.21
N CYS A 41 -3.32 13.00 -8.31
CA CYS A 41 -3.51 11.62 -8.77
C CYS A 41 -2.40 10.72 -8.27
N ASN A 42 -2.70 9.43 -8.14
CA ASN A 42 -1.72 8.39 -7.88
C ASN A 42 -1.16 7.80 -9.18
N TYR A 43 -1.95 7.81 -10.25
CA TYR A 43 -1.61 7.21 -11.53
C TYR A 43 -1.74 8.21 -12.68
N VAL A 44 -0.64 8.89 -13.00
CA VAL A 44 -0.59 9.89 -14.11
C VAL A 44 -1.05 9.28 -15.45
N ASN A 45 -0.76 8.00 -15.69
CA ASN A 45 -1.17 7.30 -16.91
C ASN A 45 -2.69 7.12 -17.07
N ARG A 46 -3.49 7.41 -16.05
CA ARG A 46 -4.96 7.45 -16.10
C ARG A 46 -5.50 8.83 -16.43
N ILE A 47 -4.65 9.85 -16.44
CA ILE A 47 -5.02 11.21 -16.86
C ILE A 47 -4.77 11.34 -18.35
N ILE A 48 -5.76 11.88 -19.08
CA ILE A 48 -5.64 12.05 -20.54
C ILE A 48 -4.53 13.06 -20.87
N PRO A 49 -3.77 12.85 -21.98
CA PRO A 49 -2.69 13.76 -22.38
C PRO A 49 -3.13 15.21 -22.54
N ALA A 50 -4.38 15.42 -22.93
CA ALA A 50 -4.96 16.74 -23.09
C ALA A 50 -5.08 17.55 -21.79
N LEU A 51 -5.19 16.91 -20.62
CA LEU A 51 -5.14 17.57 -19.31
C LEU A 51 -3.70 17.75 -18.86
N ILE A 52 -2.84 16.74 -19.03
CA ILE A 52 -1.42 16.81 -18.69
C ILE A 52 -0.72 17.98 -19.40
N SER A 53 -1.05 18.22 -20.68
CA SER A 53 -0.47 19.32 -21.45
C SER A 53 -0.85 20.73 -20.96
N ARG A 54 -1.89 20.83 -20.13
CA ARG A 54 -2.42 22.10 -19.59
C ARG A 54 -2.03 22.36 -18.14
N CYS A 55 -1.58 21.33 -17.44
CA CYS A 55 -1.22 21.40 -16.03
C CYS A 55 0.27 21.00 -15.87
N PRO A 56 1.12 21.86 -15.30
CA PRO A 56 2.47 21.44 -14.92
C PRO A 56 2.40 20.24 -13.99
N THR A 57 3.16 19.18 -14.28
CA THR A 57 3.18 17.97 -13.48
C THR A 57 4.33 18.04 -12.47
N TYR A 58 4.00 17.82 -11.21
CA TYR A 58 4.94 17.70 -10.10
C TYR A 58 4.90 16.29 -9.55
N ASP A 59 6.04 15.61 -9.55
CA ASP A 59 6.18 14.27 -9.00
C ASP A 59 6.58 14.33 -7.53
N PHE A 60 5.75 13.73 -6.66
CA PHE A 60 5.97 13.63 -5.22
C PHE A 60 6.56 12.28 -4.81
N SER A 61 7.06 11.48 -5.76
CA SER A 61 7.75 10.25 -5.42
C SER A 61 9.00 10.51 -4.57
N ILE A 62 9.21 9.68 -3.55
CA ILE A 62 10.32 9.87 -2.61
C ILE A 62 11.59 9.25 -3.18
N PRO A 63 12.64 10.08 -3.46
CA PRO A 63 13.93 9.58 -3.90
C PRO A 63 14.54 8.62 -2.87
N LYS A 64 15.24 7.57 -3.34
CA LYS A 64 15.87 6.58 -2.45
C LYS A 64 16.78 7.22 -1.40
N ALA A 65 17.51 8.26 -1.77
CA ALA A 65 18.44 8.99 -0.88
C ALA A 65 17.74 9.73 0.26
N GLU A 66 16.45 10.12 0.08
CA GLU A 66 15.70 10.88 1.07
C GLU A 66 14.84 10.02 1.98
N LYS A 67 14.64 8.75 1.63
CA LYS A 67 13.73 7.86 2.38
C LYS A 67 14.08 7.77 3.85
N GLN A 68 15.35 7.61 4.20
CA GLN A 68 15.77 7.47 5.59
C GLN A 68 15.55 8.77 6.38
N ARG A 69 15.87 9.92 5.79
CA ARG A 69 15.66 11.22 6.43
C ARG A 69 14.17 11.47 6.68
N LEU A 70 13.35 11.30 5.65
CA LEU A 70 11.90 11.51 5.76
C LEU A 70 11.24 10.54 6.77
N ALA A 71 11.67 9.28 6.82
CA ALA A 71 11.18 8.33 7.80
C ALA A 71 11.58 8.76 9.22
N HIS A 72 12.80 9.27 9.42
CA HIS A 72 13.27 9.80 10.71
C HIS A 72 12.49 11.05 11.12
N ASP A 73 12.34 12.03 10.20
CA ASP A 73 11.61 13.27 10.47
C ASP A 73 10.15 12.96 10.85
N PHE A 74 9.52 12.03 10.14
CA PHE A 74 8.17 11.60 10.48
C PHE A 74 8.09 10.86 11.82
N TYR A 75 9.08 10.02 12.12
CA TYR A 75 9.17 9.36 13.43
C TYR A 75 9.21 10.39 14.57
N GLN A 76 10.02 11.45 14.46
CA GLN A 76 10.07 12.52 15.46
C GLN A 76 8.71 13.22 15.59
N ASN A 77 8.05 13.52 14.47
CA ASN A 77 6.71 14.10 14.49
C ASN A 77 5.69 13.17 15.16
N ALA A 78 5.77 11.87 14.92
CA ALA A 78 4.89 10.89 15.57
C ALA A 78 5.09 10.86 17.09
N LEU A 79 6.33 10.94 17.58
CA LEU A 79 6.61 11.05 19.02
C LEU A 79 6.00 12.31 19.61
N ASN A 80 6.18 13.47 18.98
CA ASN A 80 5.61 14.73 19.44
C ASN A 80 4.08 14.69 19.50
N ILE A 81 3.43 14.04 18.54
CA ILE A 81 1.97 13.85 18.54
C ILE A 81 1.56 12.99 19.74
N LEU A 82 2.21 11.86 19.98
CA LEU A 82 1.88 10.96 21.10
C LEU A 82 2.10 11.62 22.45
N GLU A 83 3.15 12.43 22.58
CA GLU A 83 3.41 13.23 23.80
C GLU A 83 2.32 14.28 24.01
N SER A 84 1.92 14.99 22.96
CA SER A 84 0.85 16.01 23.06
C SER A 84 -0.51 15.43 23.42
N GLU A 85 -0.79 14.20 22.97
CA GLU A 85 -2.02 13.47 23.29
C GLU A 85 -1.93 12.70 24.63
N GLY A 86 -0.79 12.77 25.35
CA GLY A 86 -0.60 12.13 26.65
C GLY A 86 -0.57 10.59 26.59
N VAL A 87 -0.28 10.00 25.42
CA VAL A 87 -0.21 8.56 25.21
C VAL A 87 1.13 8.03 25.71
N GLN A 88 1.11 6.99 26.53
CA GLN A 88 2.35 6.29 26.91
C GLN A 88 2.83 5.41 25.78
N PHE A 89 4.11 5.45 25.44
CA PHE A 89 4.66 4.66 24.34
C PHE A 89 6.10 4.20 24.57
N ASP A 90 6.43 3.09 23.95
CA ASP A 90 7.83 2.63 23.77
C ASP A 90 8.35 3.19 22.43
N PRO A 91 9.43 3.99 22.42
CA PRO A 91 10.02 4.54 21.20
C PRO A 91 10.37 3.46 20.15
N LYS A 92 10.74 2.25 20.58
CA LYS A 92 11.03 1.13 19.68
C LYS A 92 9.77 0.63 18.97
N ALA A 93 8.65 0.55 19.68
CA ALA A 93 7.37 0.17 19.09
C ALA A 93 6.93 1.18 18.03
N VAL A 94 7.00 2.48 18.34
CA VAL A 94 6.69 3.56 17.38
C VAL A 94 7.60 3.50 16.15
N SER A 95 8.91 3.33 16.35
CA SER A 95 9.87 3.18 15.25
C SER A 95 9.51 1.97 14.36
N GLY A 96 9.13 0.84 14.94
CA GLY A 96 8.69 -0.34 14.21
C GLY A 96 7.46 -0.09 13.33
N ILE A 97 6.45 0.62 13.88
CA ILE A 97 5.23 1.00 13.14
C ILE A 97 5.58 1.93 11.96
N VAL A 98 6.41 2.96 12.21
CA VAL A 98 6.85 3.89 11.16
C VAL A 98 7.56 3.14 10.05
N LEU A 99 8.56 2.34 10.35
CA LEU A 99 9.35 1.60 9.34
C LEU A 99 8.50 0.61 8.53
N ARG A 100 7.51 -0.01 9.17
CA ARG A 100 6.63 -0.97 8.51
C ARG A 100 5.71 -0.34 7.47
N HIS A 101 5.17 0.85 7.75
CA HIS A 101 4.16 1.48 6.93
C HIS A 101 4.69 2.64 6.08
N PHE A 102 5.96 3.03 6.23
CA PHE A 102 6.58 4.04 5.39
C PHE A 102 6.46 3.68 3.89
N PRO A 103 6.09 4.59 3.00
CA PRO A 103 5.83 6.01 3.20
C PRO A 103 4.35 6.40 3.44
N ASP A 104 3.50 5.48 3.84
CA ASP A 104 2.08 5.74 4.12
C ASP A 104 1.90 6.36 5.52
N TRP A 105 2.07 7.68 5.59
CA TRP A 105 1.93 8.46 6.82
C TRP A 105 0.56 8.33 7.48
N ARG A 106 -0.50 8.30 6.68
CA ARG A 106 -1.88 8.16 7.16
C ARG A 106 -2.06 6.82 7.87
N ARG A 107 -1.55 5.76 7.28
CA ARG A 107 -1.60 4.43 7.88
C ARG A 107 -0.81 4.36 9.19
N VAL A 108 0.38 4.97 9.25
CA VAL A 108 1.16 5.04 10.48
C VAL A 108 0.34 5.70 11.60
N LEU A 109 -0.27 6.87 11.33
CA LEU A 109 -1.07 7.58 12.34
C LEU A 109 -2.30 6.79 12.77
N ASN A 110 -3.01 6.16 11.83
CA ASN A 110 -4.16 5.31 12.14
C ASN A 110 -3.76 4.10 13.02
N GLU A 111 -2.62 3.46 12.74
CA GLU A 111 -2.11 2.37 13.56
C GLU A 111 -1.72 2.85 14.97
N LEU A 112 -1.01 3.98 15.07
CA LEU A 112 -0.67 4.57 16.37
C LEU A 112 -1.94 4.92 17.16
N GLN A 113 -2.96 5.50 16.52
CA GLN A 113 -4.24 5.79 17.14
C GLN A 113 -4.95 4.52 17.60
N ARG A 114 -4.98 3.48 16.78
CA ARG A 114 -5.57 2.19 17.15
C ARG A 114 -4.92 1.58 18.39
N TYR A 115 -3.60 1.61 18.46
CA TYR A 115 -2.87 1.07 19.61
C TYR A 115 -2.98 1.97 20.86
N SER A 116 -3.17 3.29 20.68
CA SER A 116 -3.34 4.21 21.83
C SER A 116 -4.63 3.95 22.61
N VAL A 117 -5.66 3.36 21.99
CA VAL A 117 -6.93 3.01 22.65
C VAL A 117 -6.72 2.04 23.82
N SER A 118 -5.70 1.18 23.77
CA SER A 118 -5.32 0.30 24.90
C SER A 118 -4.59 1.03 26.03
N GLY A 119 -4.37 2.34 25.90
CA GLY A 119 -3.70 3.20 26.88
C GLY A 119 -2.20 3.21 26.82
N LYS A 120 -1.57 2.28 26.10
CA LYS A 120 -0.12 2.19 25.97
C LYS A 120 0.31 1.52 24.66
N ILE A 121 1.27 2.14 23.98
CA ILE A 121 1.94 1.57 22.82
C ILE A 121 3.24 0.91 23.30
N ASP A 122 3.25 -0.40 23.44
CA ASP A 122 4.42 -1.13 23.99
C ASP A 122 5.03 -2.15 22.99
N ALA A 123 6.10 -2.80 23.43
CA ALA A 123 6.81 -3.77 22.61
C ALA A 123 6.01 -5.03 22.26
N GLY A 124 4.89 -5.32 22.96
CA GLY A 124 3.97 -6.41 22.63
C GLY A 124 3.41 -6.26 21.20
N ILE A 125 3.19 -5.01 20.78
CA ILE A 125 2.76 -4.67 19.42
C ILE A 125 3.76 -5.16 18.36
N LEU A 126 5.07 -5.13 18.67
CA LEU A 126 6.10 -5.63 17.75
C LEU A 126 6.06 -7.16 17.59
N VAL A 127 5.51 -7.88 18.58
CA VAL A 127 5.31 -9.33 18.49
C VAL A 127 4.14 -9.63 17.57
N ASP A 128 3.03 -8.90 17.71
CA ASP A 128 1.87 -8.99 16.80
C ASP A 128 2.26 -8.58 15.37
N MET A 129 3.19 -7.60 15.26
CA MET A 129 3.70 -7.15 13.96
C MET A 129 4.68 -8.16 13.31
N LYS A 130 5.31 -9.06 14.07
CA LYS A 130 6.16 -10.13 13.53
C LYS A 130 5.36 -11.27 12.91
N SER A 131 4.06 -11.34 13.14
CA SER A 131 3.19 -12.37 12.60
C SER A 131 3.01 -12.32 11.07
N ASP A 132 3.36 -11.19 10.40
CA ASP A 132 3.53 -11.13 8.94
C ASP A 132 4.82 -11.87 8.48
N ASN A 133 5.12 -13.01 9.07
CA ASN A 133 6.34 -13.70 8.74
C ASN A 133 6.19 -14.50 7.44
N ILE A 134 6.36 -13.79 6.32
CA ILE A 134 6.39 -14.37 4.97
C ILE A 134 7.31 -15.61 4.92
N LYS A 135 8.38 -15.64 5.72
CA LYS A 135 9.28 -16.78 5.83
C LYS A 135 8.57 -18.02 6.40
N GLU A 136 7.73 -17.83 7.40
CA GLU A 136 6.93 -18.90 7.98
C GLU A 136 5.92 -19.46 6.97
N LEU A 137 5.20 -18.57 6.30
CA LEU A 137 4.29 -18.95 5.21
C LEU A 137 5.02 -19.75 4.13
N ILE A 138 6.15 -19.25 3.64
CA ILE A 138 6.94 -19.92 2.60
C ILE A 138 7.45 -21.28 3.07
N ASN A 139 7.87 -21.42 4.34
CA ASN A 139 8.27 -22.70 4.91
C ASN A 139 7.10 -23.70 4.92
N HIS A 140 5.91 -23.30 5.33
CA HIS A 140 4.72 -24.15 5.27
C HIS A 140 4.37 -24.54 3.83
N MET A 141 4.50 -23.59 2.88
CA MET A 141 4.30 -23.86 1.46
C MET A 141 5.32 -24.86 0.90
N LYS A 142 6.59 -24.73 1.27
CA LYS A 142 7.67 -25.66 0.90
C LYS A 142 7.42 -27.07 1.44
N GLN A 143 6.91 -27.18 2.63
CA GLN A 143 6.56 -28.46 3.28
C GLN A 143 5.21 -29.01 2.78
N LYS A 144 4.50 -28.26 1.96
CA LYS A 144 3.14 -28.59 1.45
C LYS A 144 2.10 -28.81 2.56
N GLU A 145 2.25 -28.11 3.66
CA GLU A 145 1.37 -28.16 4.82
C GLU A 145 0.15 -27.26 4.65
N PHE A 146 -0.86 -27.72 3.88
CA PHE A 146 -2.05 -26.93 3.59
C PHE A 146 -2.75 -26.37 4.83
N THR A 147 -2.88 -27.18 5.89
CA THR A 147 -3.53 -26.77 7.14
C THR A 147 -2.83 -25.59 7.80
N SER A 148 -1.49 -25.62 7.83
CA SER A 148 -0.66 -24.55 8.38
C SER A 148 -0.74 -23.29 7.52
N VAL A 149 -0.72 -23.43 6.19
CA VAL A 149 -0.92 -22.31 5.24
C VAL A 149 -2.29 -21.67 5.43
N ARG A 150 -3.37 -22.47 5.55
CA ARG A 150 -4.72 -21.96 5.81
C ARG A 150 -4.78 -21.18 7.12
N LYS A 151 -4.27 -21.76 8.19
CA LYS A 151 -4.23 -21.10 9.50
C LYS A 151 -3.49 -19.76 9.41
N TRP A 152 -2.33 -19.77 8.77
CA TRP A 152 -1.54 -18.54 8.59
C TRP A 152 -2.34 -17.46 7.83
N VAL A 153 -3.07 -17.83 6.77
CA VAL A 153 -3.91 -16.90 6.02
C VAL A 153 -5.00 -16.30 6.89
N VAL A 154 -5.73 -17.13 7.66
CA VAL A 154 -6.78 -16.67 8.58
C VAL A 154 -6.22 -15.69 9.62
N ASP A 155 -5.05 -16.00 10.18
CA ASP A 155 -4.44 -15.21 11.25
C ASP A 155 -3.77 -13.89 10.74
N ASN A 156 -3.45 -13.81 9.44
CA ASN A 156 -2.64 -12.71 8.89
C ASN A 156 -3.29 -11.94 7.71
N LEU A 157 -4.46 -12.35 7.24
CA LEU A 157 -5.11 -11.70 6.11
C LEU A 157 -6.02 -10.56 6.60
N ASP A 158 -5.44 -9.38 6.83
CA ASP A 158 -6.15 -8.12 7.13
C ASP A 158 -6.90 -7.55 5.90
N ASN A 159 -7.63 -8.36 5.14
CA ASN A 159 -8.36 -7.99 3.91
C ASN A 159 -7.50 -7.37 2.78
N ASP A 160 -6.18 -7.36 2.89
CA ASP A 160 -5.25 -6.82 1.87
C ASP A 160 -4.42 -7.94 1.22
N SER A 161 -5.08 -8.75 0.39
CA SER A 161 -4.43 -9.78 -0.41
C SER A 161 -3.38 -9.22 -1.38
N THR A 162 -3.55 -7.98 -1.86
CA THR A 162 -2.63 -7.32 -2.79
C THR A 162 -1.25 -7.14 -2.17
N ARG A 163 -1.21 -6.76 -0.90
CA ARG A 163 0.04 -6.61 -0.15
C ARG A 163 0.74 -7.96 0.04
N LEU A 164 -0.02 -9.01 0.36
CA LEU A 164 0.54 -10.36 0.49
C LEU A 164 1.15 -10.83 -0.84
N PHE A 165 0.44 -10.67 -1.95
CA PHE A 165 0.96 -11.03 -3.29
C PHE A 165 2.23 -10.24 -3.63
N ARG A 166 2.29 -8.97 -3.28
CA ARG A 166 3.50 -8.15 -3.47
C ARG A 166 4.67 -8.66 -2.62
N ASN A 167 4.45 -8.98 -1.36
CA ASN A 167 5.48 -9.50 -0.46
C ASN A 167 6.02 -10.86 -0.94
N ILE A 168 5.15 -11.74 -1.45
CA ILE A 168 5.56 -13.00 -2.05
C ILE A 168 6.42 -12.73 -3.28
N TYR A 169 5.97 -11.85 -4.19
CA TYR A 169 6.71 -11.48 -5.39
C TYR A 169 8.14 -10.96 -5.05
N ASP A 170 8.25 -10.07 -4.09
CA ASP A 170 9.54 -9.49 -3.68
C ASP A 170 10.49 -10.54 -3.05
N SER A 171 9.95 -11.63 -2.51
CA SER A 171 10.70 -12.73 -1.88
C SER A 171 11.06 -13.88 -2.84
N LEU A 172 10.55 -13.89 -4.09
CA LEU A 172 10.69 -15.04 -4.99
C LEU A 172 12.14 -15.48 -5.21
N TYR A 173 13.03 -14.52 -5.41
CA TYR A 173 14.45 -14.83 -5.68
C TYR A 173 15.17 -15.49 -4.50
N ASP A 174 14.68 -15.29 -3.29
CA ASP A 174 15.30 -15.87 -2.08
C ASP A 174 14.87 -17.33 -1.84
N TYR A 175 13.62 -17.68 -2.20
CA TYR A 175 12.99 -18.93 -1.78
C TYR A 175 12.57 -19.86 -2.90
N VAL A 176 12.45 -19.36 -4.13
CA VAL A 176 11.96 -20.13 -5.27
C VAL A 176 13.08 -20.45 -6.24
N ASP A 177 13.08 -21.67 -6.78
CA ASP A 177 14.00 -22.06 -7.85
C ASP A 177 13.79 -21.19 -9.10
N GLY A 178 14.88 -20.75 -9.73
CA GLY A 178 14.84 -19.82 -10.87
C GLY A 178 13.93 -20.28 -12.01
N SER A 179 13.83 -21.60 -12.26
CA SER A 179 12.99 -22.17 -13.31
C SER A 179 11.49 -22.03 -13.02
N SER A 180 11.12 -21.91 -11.73
CA SER A 180 9.73 -21.79 -11.29
C SER A 180 9.24 -20.34 -11.15
N ILE A 181 10.15 -19.36 -11.07
CA ILE A 181 9.79 -17.93 -10.86
C ILE A 181 8.79 -17.43 -11.90
N PRO A 182 8.96 -17.65 -13.22
CA PRO A 182 8.00 -17.17 -14.22
C PRO A 182 6.58 -17.70 -14.00
N HIS A 183 6.45 -18.96 -13.59
CA HIS A 183 5.15 -19.56 -13.30
C HIS A 183 4.49 -18.92 -12.09
N VAL A 184 5.24 -18.65 -11.01
CA VAL A 184 4.70 -17.99 -9.82
C VAL A 184 4.23 -16.57 -10.15
N VAL A 185 4.96 -15.83 -10.98
CA VAL A 185 4.57 -14.48 -11.41
C VAL A 185 3.24 -14.50 -12.17
N VAL A 186 3.04 -15.47 -13.06
CA VAL A 186 1.77 -15.64 -13.80
C VAL A 186 0.62 -15.94 -12.82
N ILE A 187 0.81 -16.87 -11.88
CA ILE A 187 -0.19 -17.21 -10.87
C ILE A 187 -0.54 -15.96 -10.03
N LEU A 188 0.45 -15.25 -9.52
CA LEU A 188 0.22 -14.03 -8.72
C LEU A 188 -0.56 -12.97 -9.51
N GLY A 189 -0.22 -12.75 -10.80
CA GLY A 189 -0.92 -11.79 -11.67
C GLY A 189 -2.39 -12.17 -11.89
N GLU A 190 -2.68 -13.47 -12.09
CA GLU A 190 -4.04 -13.96 -12.26
C GLU A 190 -4.89 -13.78 -10.97
N TYR A 191 -4.35 -14.15 -9.82
CA TYR A 191 -5.08 -14.03 -8.55
C TYR A 191 -5.18 -12.59 -8.06
N GLN A 192 -4.22 -11.73 -8.40
CA GLN A 192 -4.32 -10.30 -8.16
C GLN A 192 -5.45 -9.68 -8.99
N TYR A 193 -5.60 -10.08 -10.24
CA TYR A 193 -6.74 -9.66 -11.07
C TYR A 193 -8.07 -10.16 -10.47
N LYS A 194 -8.16 -11.43 -10.09
CA LYS A 194 -9.35 -12.01 -9.44
C LYS A 194 -9.70 -11.29 -8.14
N ALA A 195 -8.72 -10.84 -7.37
CA ALA A 195 -8.94 -10.15 -6.09
C ALA A 195 -9.82 -8.88 -6.22
N ALA A 196 -9.86 -8.25 -7.39
CA ALA A 196 -10.73 -7.10 -7.63
C ALA A 196 -12.24 -7.46 -7.75
N PHE A 197 -12.57 -8.74 -7.95
CA PHE A 197 -13.94 -9.18 -8.28
C PHE A 197 -14.49 -10.25 -7.34
N VAL A 198 -13.66 -10.93 -6.55
CA VAL A 198 -14.10 -12.00 -5.67
C VAL A 198 -14.81 -11.46 -4.44
N ALA A 199 -15.84 -12.18 -4.00
CA ALA A 199 -16.57 -11.87 -2.78
C ALA A 199 -15.77 -12.23 -1.51
N ASP A 200 -14.89 -13.24 -1.59
CA ASP A 200 -14.11 -13.77 -0.47
C ASP A 200 -12.62 -13.76 -0.80
N GLN A 201 -11.89 -12.85 -0.15
CA GLN A 201 -10.45 -12.68 -0.32
C GLN A 201 -9.65 -13.82 0.32
N GLU A 202 -10.16 -14.43 1.40
CA GLU A 202 -9.49 -15.55 2.05
C GLU A 202 -9.41 -16.75 1.11
N ILE A 203 -10.55 -17.12 0.50
CA ILE A 203 -10.62 -18.23 -0.46
C ILE A 203 -9.73 -17.96 -1.67
N ASN A 204 -9.77 -16.75 -2.22
CA ASN A 204 -8.94 -16.37 -3.37
C ASN A 204 -7.45 -16.47 -3.05
N THR A 205 -7.04 -15.95 -1.90
CA THR A 205 -5.65 -15.99 -1.45
C THR A 205 -5.19 -17.42 -1.20
N LEU A 206 -6.01 -18.21 -0.52
CA LEU A 206 -5.69 -19.62 -0.24
C LEU A 206 -5.57 -20.45 -1.53
N ALA A 207 -6.44 -20.22 -2.51
CA ALA A 207 -6.36 -20.85 -3.83
C ALA A 207 -5.06 -20.49 -4.54
N CYS A 208 -4.65 -19.21 -4.52
CA CYS A 208 -3.37 -18.75 -5.05
C CYS A 208 -2.18 -19.50 -4.42
N LEU A 209 -2.13 -19.53 -3.09
CA LEU A 209 -1.04 -20.18 -2.36
C LEU A 209 -1.01 -21.69 -2.62
N THR A 210 -2.17 -22.33 -2.71
CA THR A 210 -2.28 -23.75 -3.04
C THR A 210 -1.76 -24.06 -4.44
N GLU A 211 -2.07 -23.24 -5.42
CA GLU A 211 -1.58 -23.38 -6.78
C GLU A 211 -0.06 -23.18 -6.86
N ILE A 212 0.48 -22.19 -6.15
CA ILE A 212 1.93 -21.99 -6.01
C ILE A 212 2.57 -23.23 -5.37
N MET A 213 2.03 -23.77 -4.27
CA MET A 213 2.54 -24.99 -3.61
C MET A 213 2.57 -26.19 -4.54
N ALA A 214 1.56 -26.35 -5.41
CA ALA A 214 1.44 -27.49 -6.31
C ALA A 214 2.42 -27.43 -7.49
N ARG A 215 2.71 -26.22 -8.00
CA ARG A 215 3.42 -26.01 -9.28
C ARG A 215 4.83 -25.48 -9.13
N THR A 216 5.27 -25.14 -7.91
CA THR A 216 6.55 -24.46 -7.68
C THR A 216 7.57 -25.37 -7.03
N LYS A 217 8.81 -25.29 -7.50
CA LYS A 217 9.97 -25.83 -6.82
C LYS A 217 10.57 -24.75 -5.93
N PHE A 218 10.60 -25.01 -4.64
CA PHE A 218 11.26 -24.16 -3.66
C PHE A 218 12.74 -24.56 -3.53
N LYS A 219 13.57 -23.58 -3.18
CA LYS A 219 15.00 -23.82 -2.87
C LYS A 219 15.20 -24.61 -1.59
#